data_396601f4c3dfd8546d8c3359bb33006a
#
_entry.id   396601f4c3dfd8546d8c3359bb33006a
#
_cell.length_a   1.000
_cell.length_b   1.000
_cell.length_c   1.000
_cell.angle_alpha   90.00
_cell.angle_beta   90.00
_cell.angle_gamma   90.00
#
_symmetry.space_group_name_H-M   'P 1'
#
loop_
_entity.id
_entity.type
_entity.pdbx_description
1 polymer ?
#
loop_
_entity_poly.entity_id
_entity_poly.type
_entity_poly.pdbx_seq_one_letter_code
_entity_poly.pdbx_strand_id
1 'polypeptide(L)' 'GEALVEEMTLRDALSLFVARGCEVLPVVNTQGQPCGTLHFQDLLVEA' A
#
# COMPACT_ATOMS: atom_id res chain seq x y z
N GLY A 1 11.62 5.55 3.48
CA GLY A 1 11.18 4.24 3.12
C GLY A 1 9.93 4.24 2.28
N GLU A 2 9.67 3.11 1.74
CA GLU A 2 8.52 2.93 0.86
C GLU A 2 7.38 2.32 1.64
N ALA A 3 6.37 3.12 1.93
CA ALA A 3 5.23 2.66 2.71
C ALA A 3 3.96 3.30 2.18
N LEU A 4 2.86 2.58 2.33
CA LEU A 4 1.55 3.11 1.99
C LEU A 4 1.02 3.89 3.19
N VAL A 5 0.28 4.95 2.91
CA VAL A 5 -0.38 5.73 3.94
C VAL A 5 -1.84 5.28 3.97
N GLU A 6 -2.39 5.09 5.16
CA GLU A 6 -3.75 4.56 5.29
C GLU A 6 -4.82 5.42 4.62
N GLU A 7 -4.52 6.68 4.36
CA GLU A 7 -5.44 7.57 3.67
C GLU A 7 -5.35 7.50 2.15
N MET A 8 -4.40 6.74 1.63
CA MET A 8 -4.24 6.58 0.19
C MET A 8 -5.45 5.89 -0.43
N THR A 9 -5.76 6.27 -1.67
CA THR A 9 -6.79 5.56 -2.44
C THR A 9 -6.22 4.25 -2.95
N LEU A 10 -7.10 3.34 -3.36
CA LEU A 10 -6.67 2.07 -3.95
C LEU A 10 -5.84 2.30 -5.20
N ARG A 11 -6.19 3.32 -5.98
CA ARG A 11 -5.46 3.66 -7.19
C ARG A 11 -4.02 4.08 -6.86
N ASP A 12 -3.84 4.90 -5.84
CA ASP A 12 -2.51 5.34 -5.42
C ASP A 12 -1.68 4.17 -4.92
N ALA A 13 -2.30 3.29 -4.15
CA ALA A 13 -1.61 2.11 -3.64
C ALA A 13 -1.19 1.20 -4.79
N LEU A 14 -2.08 0.98 -5.74
CA LEU A 14 -1.78 0.15 -6.90
C LEU A 14 -0.62 0.71 -7.71
N SER A 15 -0.63 2.03 -7.92
CA SER A 15 0.46 2.70 -8.64
C SER A 15 1.80 2.49 -7.95
N LEU A 16 1.80 2.53 -6.63
CA LEU A 16 3.02 2.34 -5.86
C LEU A 16 3.55 0.92 -5.98
N PHE A 17 2.66 -0.07 -5.91
CA PHE A 17 3.05 -1.46 -6.10
C PHE A 17 3.69 -1.68 -7.46
N VAL A 18 3.07 -1.13 -8.50
CA VAL A 18 3.57 -1.27 -9.86
C VAL A 18 4.92 -0.59 -10.01
N ALA A 19 5.04 0.63 -9.47
CA ALA A 19 6.28 1.39 -9.57
C ALA A 19 7.44 0.70 -8.86
N ARG A 20 7.16 0.00 -7.77
CA ARG A 20 8.19 -0.69 -7.00
C ARG A 20 8.43 -2.11 -7.44
N GLY A 21 7.48 -2.70 -8.14
CA GLY A 21 7.58 -4.09 -8.57
C GLY A 21 7.55 -5.06 -7.40
N CYS A 22 6.87 -4.72 -6.32
CA CYS A 22 6.77 -5.58 -5.15
C CYS A 22 5.34 -6.08 -4.97
N GLU A 23 5.17 -7.07 -4.11
CA GLU A 23 3.87 -7.69 -3.86
C GLU A 23 3.31 -7.35 -2.49
N VAL A 24 4.14 -6.83 -1.61
CA VAL A 24 3.77 -6.51 -0.23
C VAL A 24 4.38 -5.17 0.13
N LEU A 25 3.59 -4.31 0.73
CA LEU A 25 4.07 -3.02 1.23
C LEU A 25 3.51 -2.79 2.63
N PRO A 26 4.30 -2.17 3.51
CA PRO A 26 3.80 -1.79 4.82
C PRO A 26 2.83 -0.63 4.72
N VAL A 27 1.88 -0.59 5.64
CA VAL A 27 0.92 0.51 5.72
C VAL A 27 1.20 1.28 7.00
N VAL A 28 1.28 2.59 6.89
CA VAL A 28 1.51 3.47 8.05
C VAL A 28 0.35 4.45 8.17
N ASN A 29 0.16 4.97 9.38
CA ASN A 29 -0.84 6.00 9.60
C ASN A 29 -0.27 7.37 9.24
N THR A 30 -1.06 8.42 9.44
CA THR A 30 -0.64 9.78 9.10
C THR A 30 0.55 10.27 9.91
N GLN A 31 0.87 9.58 11.00
CA GLN A 31 2.00 9.93 11.84
C GLN A 31 3.24 9.12 11.51
N GLY A 32 3.15 8.28 10.48
CA GLY A 32 4.27 7.46 10.07
C GLY A 32 4.45 6.18 10.86
N GLN A 33 3.49 5.83 11.69
CA GLN A 33 3.57 4.62 12.52
C GLN A 33 2.98 3.43 11.76
N PRO A 34 3.59 2.25 11.87
CA PRO A 34 3.10 1.08 11.15
C PRO A 34 1.73 0.63 11.66
N CYS A 35 0.83 0.42 10.70
CA CYS A 35 -0.53 -0.08 10.98
C CYS A 35 -0.71 -1.52 10.57
N GLY A 36 0.08 -1.97 9.59
CA GLY A 36 -0.06 -3.31 9.05
C GLY A 36 0.63 -3.43 7.72
N THR A 37 0.23 -4.42 6.95
CA THR A 37 0.78 -4.64 5.61
C THR A 37 -0.36 -4.85 4.63
N LEU A 38 -0.10 -4.50 3.38
CA LEU A 38 -1.06 -4.70 2.31
C LEU A 38 -0.40 -5.53 1.23
N HIS A 39 -1.12 -6.52 0.72
CA HIS A 39 -0.66 -7.39 -0.36
C HIS A 39 -1.29 -6.93 -1.66
N PHE A 40 -0.50 -6.92 -2.72
CA PHE A 40 -0.97 -6.55 -4.04
C PHE A 40 -2.21 -7.37 -4.44
N GLN A 41 -2.20 -8.63 -4.07
CA GLN A 41 -3.29 -9.56 -4.36
C GLN A 41 -4.62 -9.07 -3.78
N ASP A 42 -4.57 -8.43 -2.62
CA ASP A 42 -5.77 -7.91 -1.98
C ASP A 42 -6.39 -6.77 -2.80
N LEU A 43 -5.54 -5.98 -3.46
CA LEU A 43 -6.03 -4.89 -4.30
C LEU A 43 -6.76 -5.43 -5.52
N LEU A 44 -6.31 -6.54 -6.06
CA LEU A 44 -6.95 -7.14 -7.23
C LEU A 44 -8.34 -7.64 -6.90
N VAL A 45 -8.54 -8.10 -5.68
CA VAL A 45 -9.85 -8.56 -5.21
C VAL A 45 -10.80 -7.38 -5.03
N GLU A 46 -10.27 -6.28 -4.52
CA GLU A 46 -11.08 -5.07 -4.25
C GLU A 46 -11.38 -4.29 -5.52
N ALA A 47 -10.49 -4.34 -6.47
CA ALA A 47 -10.69 -3.65 -7.73
C ALA A 47 -11.63 -4.43 -8.63
#